data_70860436c62c1e287319f54d5b39a44a
#
_entry.id   70860436c62c1e287319f54d5b39a44a
#
_cell.length_a   1.000
_cell.length_b   1.000
_cell.length_c   1.000
_cell.angle_alpha   90.00
_cell.angle_beta   90.00
_cell.angle_gamma   90.00
#
_symmetry.space_group_name_H-M   'P 1'
#
loop_
_entity.id
_entity.type
_entity.pdbx_description
1 polymer ?
#
loop_
_entity_poly.entity_id
_entity_poly.type
_entity_poly.pdbx_seq_one_letter_code
_entity_poly.pdbx_strand_id
1 'polypeptide(L)'
;ALLATPSEPTSVSAALSDPKWFKAMQEEFQALQNNHTWDLVLPSEPVKVVGNKWIFKIKYHADGTISRYKARLAAKGFHQTQGVDYTETFSPVVKASTVRVILSLAVMNKWQLRQVDVNNAFLNAILVKDVYMGQPEGFIDPSRPLHVCKLKKALYGLKQAPRA
;
A
#
# COMPACT_ATOMS: atom_id res chain seq x y z
N ALA A 1 34.99 3.35 -14.58
CA ALA A 1 33.84 4.04 -14.01
C ALA A 1 33.11 3.06 -13.10
N LEU A 2 33.10 3.31 -11.79
CA LEU A 2 32.26 2.58 -10.84
C LEU A 2 30.81 2.82 -11.24
N LEU A 3 30.14 1.81 -11.73
CA LEU A 3 28.69 1.85 -11.96
C LEU A 3 28.03 2.10 -10.59
N ALA A 4 27.41 3.26 -10.42
CA ALA A 4 26.68 3.58 -9.21
C ALA A 4 25.64 2.48 -8.96
N THR A 5 25.72 1.82 -7.82
CA THR A 5 24.75 0.80 -7.42
C THR A 5 23.39 1.46 -7.38
N PRO A 6 22.36 0.93 -8.06
CA PRO A 6 21.05 1.53 -8.04
C PRO A 6 20.54 1.62 -6.60
N SER A 7 20.20 2.83 -6.16
CA SER A 7 19.71 3.08 -4.80
C SER A 7 18.23 3.44 -4.80
N GLU A 8 17.56 3.14 -3.70
CA GLU A 8 16.18 3.56 -3.50
C GLU A 8 16.15 5.08 -3.22
N PRO A 9 15.22 5.84 -3.84
CA PRO A 9 15.10 7.28 -3.60
C PRO A 9 14.79 7.59 -2.14
N THR A 10 15.41 8.61 -1.62
CA THR A 10 15.17 9.09 -0.24
C THR A 10 14.07 10.17 -0.17
N SER A 11 13.65 10.70 -1.32
CA SER A 11 12.60 11.71 -1.42
C SER A 11 11.70 11.48 -2.64
N VAL A 12 10.50 12.03 -2.59
CA VAL A 12 9.56 11.98 -3.72
C VAL A 12 10.12 12.78 -4.90
N SER A 13 10.74 13.93 -4.66
CA SER A 13 11.36 14.73 -5.72
C SER A 13 12.43 13.96 -6.49
N ALA A 14 13.29 13.22 -5.79
CA ALA A 14 14.29 12.36 -6.41
C ALA A 14 13.64 11.23 -7.25
N ALA A 15 12.55 10.64 -6.73
CA ALA A 15 11.83 9.59 -7.45
C ALA A 15 11.13 10.13 -8.71
N LEU A 16 10.55 11.33 -8.66
CA LEU A 16 9.90 11.97 -9.81
C LEU A 16 10.90 12.34 -10.92
N SER A 17 12.16 12.59 -10.56
CA SER A 17 13.21 12.93 -11.52
C SER A 17 13.83 11.69 -12.20
N ASP A 18 13.64 10.50 -11.67
CA ASP A 18 14.14 9.24 -12.26
C ASP A 18 13.00 8.54 -13.03
N PRO A 19 13.13 8.36 -14.36
CA PRO A 19 12.07 7.76 -15.19
C PRO A 19 11.62 6.37 -14.71
N LYS A 20 12.51 5.56 -14.11
CA LYS A 20 12.19 4.21 -13.62
C LYS A 20 11.31 4.28 -12.39
N TRP A 21 11.63 5.18 -11.46
CA TRP A 21 10.84 5.38 -10.26
C TRP A 21 9.53 6.10 -10.54
N PHE A 22 9.55 7.11 -11.42
CA PHE A 22 8.34 7.79 -11.84
C PHE A 22 7.34 6.82 -12.47
N LYS A 23 7.80 5.92 -13.35
CA LYS A 23 6.97 4.86 -13.93
C LYS A 23 6.38 3.96 -12.85
N ALA A 24 7.19 3.52 -11.87
CA ALA A 24 6.70 2.67 -10.78
C ALA A 24 5.65 3.40 -9.91
N MET A 25 5.79 4.71 -9.69
CA MET A 25 4.79 5.52 -9.00
C MET A 25 3.51 5.66 -9.81
N GLN A 26 3.60 5.88 -11.13
CA GLN A 26 2.44 5.95 -12.00
C GLN A 26 1.65 4.64 -12.02
N GLU A 27 2.34 3.50 -12.10
CA GLU A 27 1.71 2.17 -12.08
C GLU A 27 0.93 1.94 -10.78
N GLU A 28 1.51 2.28 -9.64
CA GLU A 28 0.83 2.18 -8.34
C GLU A 28 -0.36 3.13 -8.25
N PHE A 29 -0.18 4.39 -8.63
CA PHE A 29 -1.25 5.40 -8.61
C PHE A 29 -2.42 4.99 -9.50
N GLN A 30 -2.14 4.53 -10.72
CA GLN A 30 -3.17 4.05 -11.65
C GLN A 30 -3.89 2.80 -11.11
N ALA A 31 -3.18 1.89 -10.46
CA ALA A 31 -3.80 0.72 -9.82
C ALA A 31 -4.75 1.13 -8.70
N LEU A 32 -4.38 2.12 -7.88
CA LEU A 32 -5.23 2.66 -6.82
C LEU A 32 -6.49 3.36 -7.39
N GLN A 33 -6.35 4.08 -8.48
CA GLN A 33 -7.46 4.71 -9.20
C GLN A 33 -8.40 3.68 -9.81
N ASN A 34 -7.87 2.71 -10.54
CA ASN A 34 -8.67 1.63 -11.17
C ASN A 34 -9.45 0.82 -10.13
N ASN A 35 -8.90 0.66 -8.93
CA ASN A 35 -9.58 0.01 -7.81
C ASN A 35 -10.58 0.91 -7.09
N HIS A 36 -10.76 2.16 -7.51
CA HIS A 36 -11.63 3.14 -6.83
C HIS A 36 -11.33 3.23 -5.34
N THR A 37 -10.03 3.35 -4.99
CA THR A 37 -9.57 3.33 -3.61
C THR A 37 -10.07 4.53 -2.82
N TRP A 38 -10.26 5.68 -3.49
CA TRP A 38 -10.81 6.91 -2.89
C TRP A 38 -11.62 7.73 -3.89
N ASP A 39 -12.41 8.66 -3.37
CA ASP A 39 -12.96 9.80 -4.10
C ASP A 39 -12.26 11.08 -3.67
N LEU A 40 -12.06 12.01 -4.61
CA LEU A 40 -11.60 13.36 -4.29
C LEU A 40 -12.81 14.20 -3.85
N VAL A 41 -12.79 14.67 -2.61
CA VAL A 41 -13.86 15.47 -2.01
C VAL A 41 -13.31 16.77 -1.44
N LEU A 42 -14.10 17.84 -1.52
CA LEU A 42 -13.85 19.07 -0.76
C LEU A 42 -14.59 18.92 0.58
N PRO A 43 -13.87 18.84 1.73
CA PRO A 43 -14.55 18.73 3.01
C PRO A 43 -15.40 19.96 3.28
N SER A 44 -16.68 19.75 3.64
CA SER A 44 -17.61 20.82 4.05
C SER A 44 -17.38 21.28 5.49
N GLU A 45 -16.75 20.44 6.29
CA GLU A 45 -16.38 20.69 7.68
C GLU A 45 -14.91 20.33 7.93
N PRO A 46 -14.29 20.80 9.01
CA PRO A 46 -12.95 20.41 9.39
C PRO A 46 -12.86 18.89 9.61
N VAL A 47 -12.12 18.19 8.75
CA VAL A 47 -11.88 16.75 8.88
C VAL A 47 -10.43 16.48 9.24
N LYS A 48 -10.20 15.42 9.97
CA LYS A 48 -8.86 14.94 10.25
C LYS A 48 -8.29 14.27 9.03
N VAL A 49 -7.23 14.88 8.46
CA VAL A 49 -6.57 14.35 7.27
C VAL A 49 -5.34 13.54 7.67
N VAL A 50 -5.33 12.27 7.31
CA VAL A 50 -4.19 11.37 7.49
C VAL A 50 -3.17 11.67 6.39
N GLY A 51 -1.91 11.83 6.76
CA GLY A 51 -0.83 11.97 5.78
C GLY A 51 -0.55 10.65 5.05
N ASN A 52 0.19 10.74 3.97
CA ASN A 52 0.70 9.58 3.25
C ASN A 52 2.20 9.68 2.99
N LYS A 53 2.78 8.61 2.48
CA LYS A 53 4.17 8.57 2.01
C LYS A 53 4.33 7.53 0.92
N TRP A 54 5.28 7.77 0.03
CA TRP A 54 5.75 6.78 -0.91
C TRP A 54 6.83 5.89 -0.26
N ILE A 55 6.77 4.60 -0.57
CA ILE A 55 7.77 3.60 -0.17
C ILE A 55 8.34 3.01 -1.44
N PHE A 56 9.65 3.10 -1.59
CA PHE A 56 10.38 2.62 -2.76
C PHE A 56 11.13 1.34 -2.41
N LYS A 57 11.12 0.36 -3.32
CA LYS A 57 11.85 -0.89 -3.17
C LYS A 57 12.34 -1.41 -4.52
N ILE A 58 13.62 -1.78 -4.59
CA ILE A 58 14.18 -2.53 -5.71
C ILE A 58 13.93 -4.01 -5.45
N LYS A 59 13.38 -4.70 -6.43
CA LYS A 59 13.24 -6.16 -6.43
C LYS A 59 14.31 -6.77 -7.30
N TYR A 60 14.95 -7.82 -6.79
CA TYR A 60 16.01 -8.53 -7.47
C TYR A 60 15.57 -9.94 -7.84
N HIS A 61 16.11 -10.46 -8.92
CA HIS A 61 16.08 -11.88 -9.26
C HIS A 61 17.04 -12.67 -8.35
N ALA A 62 16.96 -14.00 -8.37
CA ALA A 62 17.86 -14.86 -7.59
C ALA A 62 19.34 -14.73 -7.99
N ASP A 63 19.62 -14.30 -9.20
CA ASP A 63 20.95 -14.05 -9.73
C ASP A 63 21.53 -12.67 -9.35
N GLY A 64 20.77 -11.87 -8.58
CA GLY A 64 21.17 -10.53 -8.14
C GLY A 64 20.88 -9.42 -9.15
N THR A 65 20.36 -9.72 -10.33
CA THR A 65 19.94 -8.70 -11.29
C THR A 65 18.63 -8.02 -10.86
N ILE A 66 18.43 -6.76 -11.29
CA ILE A 66 17.20 -6.02 -10.96
C ILE A 66 16.03 -6.62 -11.73
N SER A 67 15.03 -7.09 -10.98
CA SER A 67 13.76 -7.56 -11.52
C SER A 67 12.84 -6.39 -11.85
N ARG A 68 12.62 -5.50 -10.88
CA ARG A 68 11.75 -4.33 -11.05
C ARG A 68 11.93 -3.28 -9.97
N TYR A 69 11.60 -2.06 -10.29
CA TYR A 69 11.38 -0.96 -9.35
C TYR A 69 9.95 -1.04 -8.84
N LYS A 70 9.73 -0.88 -7.55
CA LYS A 70 8.40 -0.92 -6.95
C LYS A 70 8.19 0.29 -6.06
N ALA A 71 7.17 1.08 -6.36
CA ALA A 71 6.66 2.11 -5.47
C ALA A 71 5.36 1.63 -4.81
N ARG A 72 5.11 2.07 -3.59
CA ARG A 72 3.85 1.85 -2.87
C ARG A 72 3.44 3.12 -2.16
N LEU A 73 2.17 3.47 -2.28
CA LEU A 73 1.58 4.53 -1.48
C LEU A 73 1.11 3.94 -0.14
N ALA A 74 1.54 4.54 0.95
CA ALA A 74 1.16 4.12 2.29
C ALA A 74 0.60 5.29 3.09
N ALA A 75 -0.52 5.08 3.78
CA ALA A 75 -1.06 6.05 4.74
C ALA A 75 -0.19 6.07 6.01
N LYS A 76 -0.09 7.25 6.63
CA LYS A 76 0.58 7.42 7.92
C LYS A 76 -0.39 7.09 9.05
N GLY A 77 -0.72 5.80 9.22
CA GLY A 77 -1.70 5.31 10.18
C GLY A 77 -1.43 5.66 11.63
N PHE A 78 -0.19 6.07 11.98
CA PHE A 78 0.12 6.58 13.30
C PHE A 78 -0.56 7.95 13.61
N HIS A 79 -1.10 8.63 12.61
CA HIS A 79 -1.95 9.81 12.80
C HIS A 79 -3.40 9.45 13.17
N GLN A 80 -3.79 8.18 13.01
CA GLN A 80 -5.15 7.73 13.32
C GLN A 80 -5.39 7.61 14.82
N THR A 81 -6.60 7.94 15.25
CA THR A 81 -7.06 7.86 16.66
C THR A 81 -8.05 6.70 16.80
N GLN A 82 -7.80 5.82 17.77
CA GLN A 82 -8.74 4.74 18.08
C GLN A 82 -10.09 5.29 18.53
N GLY A 83 -11.16 4.62 18.15
CA GLY A 83 -12.55 5.06 18.40
C GLY A 83 -13.07 6.06 17.36
N VAL A 84 -12.21 6.89 16.78
CA VAL A 84 -12.56 7.89 15.74
C VAL A 84 -12.32 7.33 14.35
N ASP A 85 -11.06 7.09 14.00
CA ASP A 85 -10.64 6.65 12.66
C ASP A 85 -10.74 5.12 12.47
N TYR A 86 -10.65 4.36 13.55
CA TYR A 86 -10.77 2.90 13.54
C TYR A 86 -11.25 2.37 14.90
N THR A 87 -11.87 1.20 14.91
CA THR A 87 -12.32 0.54 16.15
C THR A 87 -11.36 -0.53 16.59
N GLU A 88 -11.00 -1.44 15.69
CA GLU A 88 -10.15 -2.58 15.97
C GLU A 88 -9.04 -2.72 14.92
N THR A 89 -7.90 -3.25 15.37
CA THR A 89 -6.74 -3.52 14.52
C THR A 89 -6.33 -4.98 14.54
N PHE A 90 -6.95 -5.79 15.41
CA PHE A 90 -6.57 -7.18 15.57
C PHE A 90 -6.85 -7.96 14.28
N SER A 91 -5.82 -8.62 13.78
CA SER A 91 -5.91 -9.61 12.72
C SER A 91 -5.27 -10.92 13.23
N PRO A 92 -5.99 -12.06 13.13
CA PRO A 92 -5.40 -13.32 13.52
C PRO A 92 -4.18 -13.64 12.65
N VAL A 93 -3.07 -13.94 13.30
CA VAL A 93 -1.83 -14.34 12.61
C VAL A 93 -1.64 -15.83 12.83
N VAL A 94 -1.56 -16.59 11.75
CA VAL A 94 -1.30 -18.02 11.79
C VAL A 94 0.13 -18.26 12.27
N LYS A 95 0.29 -19.07 13.33
CA LYS A 95 1.62 -19.41 13.84
C LYS A 95 2.37 -20.31 12.85
N ALA A 96 3.69 -20.13 12.74
CA ALA A 96 4.53 -20.95 11.87
C ALA A 96 4.41 -22.47 12.19
N SER A 97 4.20 -22.84 13.45
CA SER A 97 3.92 -24.23 13.85
C SER A 97 2.66 -24.79 13.20
N THR A 98 1.57 -24.03 13.18
CA THR A 98 0.32 -24.42 12.52
C THR A 98 0.52 -24.64 11.02
N VAL A 99 1.23 -23.73 10.35
CA VAL A 99 1.54 -23.87 8.93
C VAL A 99 2.33 -25.17 8.68
N ARG A 100 3.35 -25.47 9.50
CA ARG A 100 4.16 -26.68 9.38
C ARG A 100 3.33 -27.95 9.57
N VAL A 101 2.43 -27.98 10.57
CA VAL A 101 1.54 -29.12 10.80
C VAL A 101 0.63 -29.36 9.59
N ILE A 102 -0.01 -28.31 9.07
CA ILE A 102 -0.88 -28.45 7.89
C ILE A 102 -0.10 -28.93 6.67
N LEU A 103 1.09 -28.39 6.42
CA LEU A 103 1.95 -28.84 5.33
C LEU A 103 2.37 -30.31 5.49
N SER A 104 2.70 -30.76 6.70
CA SER A 104 3.02 -32.16 6.97
C SER A 104 1.82 -33.07 6.70
N LEU A 105 0.63 -32.69 7.15
CA LEU A 105 -0.61 -33.44 6.87
C LEU A 105 -0.91 -33.47 5.36
N ALA A 106 -0.70 -32.37 4.65
CA ALA A 106 -0.88 -32.30 3.20
C ALA A 106 0.04 -33.28 2.46
N VAL A 107 1.33 -33.34 2.86
CA VAL A 107 2.30 -34.30 2.30
C VAL A 107 1.89 -35.71 2.59
N MET A 108 1.55 -36.05 3.86
CA MET A 108 1.13 -37.41 4.26
C MET A 108 -0.11 -37.90 3.50
N ASN A 109 -1.07 -36.99 3.25
CA ASN A 109 -2.31 -37.34 2.55
C ASN A 109 -2.24 -37.07 1.04
N LYS A 110 -1.06 -36.73 0.49
CA LYS A 110 -0.85 -36.43 -0.93
C LYS A 110 -1.79 -35.35 -1.47
N TRP A 111 -2.12 -34.32 -0.64
CA TRP A 111 -2.91 -33.18 -1.09
C TRP A 111 -2.12 -32.33 -2.08
N GLN A 112 -2.81 -31.81 -3.06
CA GLN A 112 -2.21 -30.82 -3.96
C GLN A 112 -2.07 -29.47 -3.25
N LEU A 113 -0.85 -28.97 -3.22
CA LEU A 113 -0.56 -27.64 -2.68
C LEU A 113 -0.44 -26.64 -3.83
N ARG A 114 -1.07 -25.49 -3.70
CA ARG A 114 -0.96 -24.38 -4.65
C ARG A 114 -0.61 -23.12 -3.88
N GLN A 115 0.39 -22.39 -4.38
CA GLN A 115 0.69 -21.05 -3.90
C GLN A 115 -0.19 -20.06 -4.63
N VAL A 116 -0.92 -19.23 -3.88
CA VAL A 116 -1.74 -18.13 -4.40
C VAL A 116 -1.21 -16.83 -3.81
N ASP A 117 -0.95 -15.86 -4.65
CA ASP A 117 -0.63 -14.48 -4.24
C ASP A 117 -1.78 -13.57 -4.66
N VAL A 118 -2.33 -12.83 -3.70
CA VAL A 118 -3.42 -11.88 -3.96
C VAL A 118 -2.79 -10.51 -4.19
N ASN A 119 -2.81 -10.06 -5.43
CA ASN A 119 -2.35 -8.72 -5.75
C ASN A 119 -3.17 -7.67 -5.01
N ASN A 120 -2.46 -6.78 -4.31
CA ASN A 120 -3.08 -5.66 -3.59
C ASN A 120 -4.21 -6.09 -2.63
N ALA A 121 -4.01 -7.16 -1.85
CA ALA A 121 -5.00 -7.76 -0.96
C ALA A 121 -5.77 -6.73 -0.11
N PHE A 122 -5.08 -5.71 0.43
CA PHE A 122 -5.70 -4.66 1.24
C PHE A 122 -6.67 -3.77 0.45
N LEU A 123 -6.48 -3.61 -0.86
CA LEU A 123 -7.35 -2.78 -1.69
C LEU A 123 -8.74 -3.40 -1.94
N ASN A 124 -8.94 -4.64 -1.52
CA ASN A 124 -10.26 -5.29 -1.60
C ASN A 124 -11.10 -5.05 -0.34
N ALA A 125 -10.49 -4.57 0.72
CA ALA A 125 -11.14 -4.34 2.00
C ALA A 125 -11.85 -2.99 2.03
N ILE A 126 -13.16 -3.00 2.26
CA ILE A 126 -14.00 -1.80 2.34
C ILE A 126 -13.85 -1.17 3.73
N LEU A 127 -13.64 0.13 3.79
CA LEU A 127 -13.58 0.86 5.06
C LEU A 127 -15.00 1.17 5.54
N VAL A 128 -15.28 0.79 6.79
CA VAL A 128 -16.58 1.08 7.43
C VAL A 128 -16.64 2.52 7.96
N LYS A 129 -15.50 3.06 8.40
CA LYS A 129 -15.37 4.43 8.89
C LYS A 129 -14.79 5.35 7.83
N ASP A 130 -15.27 6.58 7.79
CA ASP A 130 -14.74 7.62 6.92
C ASP A 130 -13.31 7.97 7.32
N VAL A 131 -12.38 7.78 6.40
CA VAL A 131 -10.98 8.16 6.55
C VAL A 131 -10.60 9.09 5.41
N TYR A 132 -10.06 10.25 5.75
CA TYR A 132 -9.61 11.24 4.78
C TYR A 132 -8.09 11.27 4.76
N MET A 133 -7.53 11.25 3.56
CA MET A 133 -6.08 11.26 3.34
C MET A 133 -5.71 12.42 2.42
N GLY A 134 -4.57 13.06 2.65
CA GLY A 134 -4.04 14.04 1.71
C GLY A 134 -3.80 13.45 0.32
N GLN A 135 -3.90 14.24 -0.73
CA GLN A 135 -3.53 13.77 -2.07
C GLN A 135 -2.07 13.32 -2.09
N PRO A 136 -1.73 12.26 -2.85
CA PRO A 136 -0.36 11.78 -2.95
C PRO A 136 0.58 12.83 -3.55
N GLU A 137 1.73 13.05 -2.91
CA GLU A 137 2.76 13.94 -3.41
C GLU A 137 3.21 13.51 -4.82
N GLY A 138 3.31 14.45 -5.74
CA GLY A 138 3.60 14.21 -7.16
C GLY A 138 2.37 13.87 -8.01
N PHE A 139 1.19 13.67 -7.42
CA PHE A 139 -0.07 13.33 -8.09
C PHE A 139 -1.25 14.15 -7.58
N ILE A 140 -0.99 15.37 -7.16
CA ILE A 140 -2.03 16.32 -6.76
C ILE A 140 -2.77 16.78 -8.01
N ASP A 141 -4.11 16.68 -7.98
CA ASP A 141 -4.96 17.17 -9.08
C ASP A 141 -4.90 18.71 -9.16
N PRO A 142 -4.36 19.28 -10.26
CA PRO A 142 -4.21 20.71 -10.38
C PRO A 142 -5.55 21.48 -10.40
N SER A 143 -6.63 20.83 -10.81
CA SER A 143 -7.97 21.41 -10.84
C SER A 143 -8.67 21.37 -9.48
N ARG A 144 -8.18 20.50 -8.57
CA ARG A 144 -8.76 20.26 -7.25
C ARG A 144 -7.70 20.23 -6.14
N PRO A 145 -6.84 21.25 -6.01
CA PRO A 145 -5.70 21.22 -5.09
C PRO A 145 -6.08 21.17 -3.62
N LEU A 146 -7.27 21.66 -3.25
CA LEU A 146 -7.77 21.68 -1.87
C LEU A 146 -8.59 20.43 -1.51
N HIS A 147 -8.84 19.54 -2.47
CA HIS A 147 -9.58 18.29 -2.21
C HIS A 147 -8.68 17.29 -1.48
N VAL A 148 -9.34 16.43 -0.71
CA VAL A 148 -8.71 15.30 -0.01
C VAL A 148 -9.27 13.99 -0.55
N CYS A 149 -8.51 12.91 -0.37
CA CYS A 149 -8.92 11.57 -0.73
C CYS A 149 -9.82 11.00 0.39
N LYS A 150 -11.12 10.90 0.16
CA LYS A 150 -12.02 10.11 1.02
C LYS A 150 -11.83 8.64 0.67
N LEU A 151 -11.17 7.88 1.56
CA LEU A 151 -10.85 6.48 1.31
C LEU A 151 -12.10 5.60 1.38
N LYS A 152 -12.33 4.80 0.35
CA LYS A 152 -13.37 3.76 0.28
C LYS A 152 -12.84 2.40 0.67
N LYS A 153 -11.57 2.15 0.35
CA LYS A 153 -10.90 0.88 0.57
C LYS A 153 -9.67 1.07 1.44
N ALA A 154 -9.28 0.00 2.11
CA ALA A 154 -8.08 0.02 2.93
C ALA A 154 -6.83 0.27 2.08
N LEU A 155 -5.90 1.01 2.66
CA LEU A 155 -4.60 1.32 2.06
C LEU A 155 -3.49 0.84 3.01
N TYR A 156 -2.33 0.53 2.45
CA TYR A 156 -1.15 0.21 3.25
C TYR A 156 -0.91 1.27 4.33
N GLY A 157 -0.57 0.81 5.52
CA GLY A 157 -0.23 1.68 6.65
C GLY A 157 -1.41 2.15 7.50
N LEU A 158 -2.67 1.95 7.09
CA LEU A 158 -3.82 2.17 7.96
C LEU A 158 -3.86 1.13 9.08
N LYS A 159 -4.27 1.54 10.29
CA LYS A 159 -4.35 0.68 11.47
C LYS A 159 -5.30 -0.50 11.28
N GLN A 160 -6.43 -0.29 10.60
CA GLN A 160 -7.45 -1.31 10.34
C GLN A 160 -7.18 -2.17 9.10
N ALA A 161 -6.21 -1.82 8.25
CA ALA A 161 -5.97 -2.54 7.00
C ALA A 161 -5.74 -4.06 7.16
N PRO A 162 -5.06 -4.57 8.21
CA PRO A 162 -4.89 -6.00 8.38
C PRO A 162 -6.17 -6.77 8.72
N ARG A 163 -7.20 -6.06 9.22
CA ARG A 163 -8.49 -6.65 9.63
C ARG A 163 -9.58 -6.48 8.58
N ALA A 164 -9.53 -5.40 7.82
CA ALA A 164 -10.56 -5.02 6.86
C ALA A 164 -10.71 -6.03 5.69
#